data_f9ba16a9a3936ae05e81014c4a674a69
#
_entry.id   f9ba16a9a3936ae05e81014c4a674a69
#
_cell.length_a   1.000
_cell.length_b   1.000
_cell.length_c   1.000
_cell.angle_alpha   90.00
_cell.angle_beta   90.00
_cell.angle_gamma   90.00
#
_symmetry.space_group_name_H-M   'P 1'
#
loop_
_entity.id
_entity.type
_entity.pdbx_description
1 polymer ?
#
loop_
_entity_poly.entity_id
_entity_poly.type
_entity_poly.pdbx_seq_one_letter_code
_entity_poly.pdbx_strand_id
1 'polypeptide(L)'
;MLQISEKLNSEYLFQKNIILNKKILDRISRIDTLVFDIDGVLIDVRNSYREAIGQTVQFYFRELLHFPGSQNLINPEEIEYFKMAGGFNNDWDLTSAVVLFYLLKARKNNLRDIDMLRSVKPDIRKFTTEMLPSGGGLAKVIDLIEKDRNIKAEILVLWNRNLITKIFQEIYAGEEYCYELYGFYPSLLKVEGLIKQERIIIDENKKNFLQNFSLGILTGRNEKEAKIALERLGWSNIISKEKIFTADDGAEKPHPQGLKKIAHSSKTKLGIYVGDIWDDMITVKNFNKEVEKTKFLSAIVLTEGIKLQDNMVKYYLNEGVDLLAQDVNQVLEWLERMKIESYKGRKGGVDDFEREKG
;
A
#
# COMPACT_ATOMS: atom_id res chain seq x y z
N MET A 1 22.31 11.89 -5.72
CA MET A 1 21.36 12.85 -6.34
C MET A 1 20.57 12.12 -7.40
N LEU A 2 19.23 12.18 -7.37
CA LEU A 2 18.39 11.55 -8.37
C LEU A 2 18.73 12.17 -9.74
N GLN A 3 19.20 11.38 -10.70
CA GLN A 3 19.33 11.88 -12.09
C GLN A 3 17.92 11.97 -12.68
N ILE A 4 17.36 13.17 -12.69
CA ILE A 4 16.00 13.46 -13.14
C ILE A 4 16.11 14.09 -14.53
N SER A 5 15.24 13.69 -15.46
CA SER A 5 15.18 14.29 -16.81
C SER A 5 14.73 15.75 -16.73
N GLU A 6 15.15 16.58 -17.71
CA GLU A 6 14.72 17.99 -17.80
C GLU A 6 13.20 18.11 -17.81
N LYS A 7 12.50 17.18 -18.44
CA LYS A 7 11.04 17.11 -18.46
C LYS A 7 10.46 17.01 -17.04
N LEU A 8 10.93 16.10 -16.22
CA LEU A 8 10.45 15.95 -14.84
C LEU A 8 10.78 17.17 -13.98
N ASN A 9 11.95 17.80 -14.16
CA ASN A 9 12.27 19.05 -13.48
C ASN A 9 11.34 20.22 -13.87
N SER A 10 10.82 20.23 -15.10
CA SER A 10 9.84 21.24 -15.53
C SER A 10 8.45 21.00 -14.94
N GLU A 11 8.04 19.74 -14.78
CA GLU A 11 6.70 19.36 -14.34
C GLU A 11 6.55 19.30 -12.82
N TYR A 12 7.63 19.03 -12.07
CA TYR A 12 7.60 18.82 -10.63
C TYR A 12 8.36 19.89 -9.84
N LEU A 13 7.88 20.14 -8.63
CA LEU A 13 8.54 20.92 -7.59
C LEU A 13 9.15 19.98 -6.55
N PHE A 14 10.46 20.04 -6.37
CA PHE A 14 11.21 19.21 -5.42
C PHE A 14 11.48 20.01 -4.15
N GLN A 15 10.96 19.54 -3.02
CA GLN A 15 11.21 20.06 -1.69
C GLN A 15 11.84 18.95 -0.82
N LYS A 16 12.34 19.30 0.37
CA LYS A 16 13.09 18.37 1.23
C LYS A 16 12.40 17.03 1.47
N ASN A 17 11.12 17.04 1.77
CA ASN A 17 10.34 15.84 2.16
C ASN A 17 9.14 15.57 1.26
N ILE A 18 9.01 16.30 0.15
CA ILE A 18 7.85 16.21 -0.73
C ILE A 18 8.22 16.60 -2.16
N ILE A 19 7.63 15.89 -3.12
CA ILE A 19 7.71 16.21 -4.55
C ILE A 19 6.28 16.42 -5.05
N LEU A 20 6.05 17.51 -5.77
CA LEU A 20 4.73 17.97 -6.16
C LEU A 20 4.64 18.18 -7.66
N ASN A 21 3.61 17.68 -8.29
CA ASN A 21 3.28 18.07 -9.66
C ASN A 21 2.76 19.52 -9.66
N LYS A 22 3.41 20.40 -10.41
CA LYS A 22 3.06 21.83 -10.46
C LYS A 22 1.61 22.10 -10.88
N LYS A 23 1.00 21.17 -11.65
CA LYS A 23 -0.39 21.28 -12.13
C LYS A 23 -1.45 21.24 -11.01
N ILE A 24 -1.09 20.79 -9.80
CA ILE A 24 -2.06 20.73 -8.73
C ILE A 24 -2.13 21.99 -7.88
N LEU A 25 -1.13 22.88 -7.97
CA LEU A 25 -0.97 24.04 -7.08
C LEU A 25 -2.22 24.94 -7.04
N ASP A 26 -2.81 25.24 -8.19
CA ASP A 26 -4.00 26.08 -8.29
C ASP A 26 -5.30 25.41 -7.78
N ARG A 27 -5.22 24.11 -7.48
CA ARG A 27 -6.40 23.29 -7.12
C ARG A 27 -6.49 23.00 -5.65
N ILE A 28 -5.42 23.18 -4.88
CA ILE A 28 -5.29 22.75 -3.48
C ILE A 28 -6.37 23.33 -2.59
N SER A 29 -6.70 24.62 -2.78
CA SER A 29 -7.72 25.29 -1.99
C SER A 29 -9.13 24.68 -2.15
N ARG A 30 -9.37 23.94 -3.22
CA ARG A 30 -10.65 23.30 -3.56
C ARG A 30 -10.80 21.88 -2.99
N ILE A 31 -9.74 21.32 -2.42
CA ILE A 31 -9.79 19.97 -1.86
C ILE A 31 -10.76 19.94 -0.69
N ASP A 32 -11.76 19.07 -0.77
CA ASP A 32 -12.84 18.91 0.18
C ASP A 32 -12.87 17.51 0.84
N THR A 33 -12.15 16.56 0.27
CA THR A 33 -12.17 15.15 0.72
C THR A 33 -10.76 14.59 0.79
N LEU A 34 -10.46 13.89 1.89
CA LEU A 34 -9.23 13.12 2.08
C LEU A 34 -9.61 11.65 2.24
N VAL A 35 -9.05 10.80 1.40
CA VAL A 35 -9.19 9.35 1.49
C VAL A 35 -7.82 8.77 1.82
N PHE A 36 -7.77 7.82 2.74
CA PHE A 36 -6.52 7.20 3.17
C PHE A 36 -6.58 5.68 2.97
N ASP A 37 -5.46 5.09 2.57
CA ASP A 37 -5.19 3.71 2.90
C ASP A 37 -4.83 3.61 4.40
N ILE A 38 -4.84 2.41 4.95
CA ILE A 38 -4.47 2.15 6.35
C ILE A 38 -3.00 1.76 6.43
N ASP A 39 -2.63 0.70 5.72
CA ASP A 39 -1.32 0.06 5.82
C ASP A 39 -0.25 0.90 5.13
N GLY A 40 0.85 1.17 5.86
CA GLY A 40 1.93 2.01 5.34
C GLY A 40 1.60 3.52 5.28
N VAL A 41 0.34 3.91 5.52
CA VAL A 41 -0.13 5.30 5.51
C VAL A 41 -0.50 5.79 6.90
N LEU A 42 -1.52 5.18 7.51
CA LEU A 42 -1.99 5.55 8.85
C LEU A 42 -1.35 4.70 9.94
N ILE A 43 -1.04 3.44 9.60
CA ILE A 43 -0.46 2.43 10.48
C ILE A 43 0.79 1.84 9.84
N ASP A 44 1.87 1.81 10.61
CA ASP A 44 3.10 1.09 10.27
C ASP A 44 2.91 -0.40 10.50
N VAL A 45 2.93 -1.15 9.41
CA VAL A 45 2.70 -2.60 9.37
C VAL A 45 3.97 -3.42 9.10
N ARG A 46 5.15 -2.79 9.15
CA ARG A 46 6.42 -3.49 8.87
C ARG A 46 6.67 -4.62 9.84
N ASN A 47 6.37 -4.41 11.11
CA ASN A 47 6.52 -5.40 12.17
C ASN A 47 5.27 -6.28 12.35
N SER A 48 4.25 -6.14 11.50
CA SER A 48 3.04 -6.96 11.50
C SER A 48 2.87 -7.70 10.17
N TYR A 49 2.21 -7.14 9.18
CA TYR A 49 1.95 -7.83 7.90
C TYR A 49 3.22 -8.26 7.17
N ARG A 50 4.25 -7.37 7.10
CA ARG A 50 5.49 -7.70 6.40
C ARG A 50 6.29 -8.79 7.12
N GLU A 51 6.34 -8.71 8.44
CA GLU A 51 6.95 -9.75 9.25
C GLU A 51 6.15 -11.06 9.15
N ALA A 52 4.81 -11.01 9.16
CA ALA A 52 3.96 -12.18 8.97
C ALA A 52 4.20 -12.88 7.63
N ILE A 53 4.41 -12.13 6.54
CA ILE A 53 4.80 -12.69 5.23
C ILE A 53 6.10 -13.49 5.38
N GLY A 54 7.14 -12.87 5.95
CA GLY A 54 8.45 -13.49 6.13
C GLY A 54 8.39 -14.77 6.98
N GLN A 55 7.75 -14.69 8.14
CA GLN A 55 7.60 -15.81 9.06
C GLN A 55 6.75 -16.93 8.45
N THR A 56 5.69 -16.61 7.71
CA THR A 56 4.86 -17.61 7.01
C THR A 56 5.66 -18.39 5.98
N VAL A 57 6.41 -17.69 5.12
CA VAL A 57 7.27 -18.33 4.11
C VAL A 57 8.30 -19.21 4.77
N GLN A 58 8.94 -18.71 5.85
CA GLN A 58 9.96 -19.44 6.58
C GLN A 58 9.40 -20.70 7.24
N PHE A 59 8.26 -20.57 7.93
CA PHE A 59 7.55 -21.69 8.56
C PHE A 59 7.17 -22.74 7.52
N TYR A 60 6.64 -22.31 6.37
CA TYR A 60 6.23 -23.22 5.31
C TYR A 60 7.37 -24.08 4.80
N PHE A 61 8.53 -23.51 4.55
CA PHE A 61 9.67 -24.25 4.05
C PHE A 61 10.39 -25.07 5.13
N ARG A 62 10.54 -24.54 6.34
CA ARG A 62 11.25 -25.25 7.43
C ARG A 62 10.41 -26.33 8.05
N GLU A 63 9.22 -25.99 8.53
CA GLU A 63 8.43 -26.88 9.38
C GLU A 63 7.57 -27.85 8.54
N LEU A 64 7.03 -27.42 7.40
CA LEU A 64 6.18 -28.28 6.59
C LEU A 64 6.92 -29.02 5.49
N LEU A 65 7.86 -28.37 4.82
CA LEU A 65 8.65 -28.98 3.74
C LEU A 65 10.00 -29.55 4.22
N HIS A 66 10.37 -29.28 5.47
CA HIS A 66 11.61 -29.74 6.10
C HIS A 66 12.89 -29.36 5.34
N PHE A 67 12.93 -28.13 4.81
CA PHE A 67 14.13 -27.61 4.15
C PHE A 67 15.09 -27.06 5.21
N PRO A 68 16.33 -27.56 5.31
CA PRO A 68 17.35 -27.00 6.19
C PRO A 68 17.81 -25.62 5.68
N GLY A 69 18.50 -24.87 6.55
CA GLY A 69 19.11 -23.59 6.26
C GLY A 69 18.87 -22.57 7.36
N SER A 70 19.67 -21.50 7.35
CA SER A 70 19.68 -20.46 8.39
C SER A 70 19.15 -19.11 7.90
N GLN A 71 19.22 -18.83 6.60
CA GLN A 71 18.81 -17.56 6.03
C GLN A 71 17.29 -17.40 5.96
N ASN A 72 16.81 -16.17 5.99
CA ASN A 72 15.42 -15.86 5.67
C ASN A 72 15.19 -15.94 4.16
N LEU A 73 14.11 -16.60 3.74
CA LEU A 73 13.75 -16.69 2.32
C LEU A 73 13.31 -15.34 1.72
N ILE A 74 12.74 -14.46 2.53
CA ILE A 74 12.37 -13.11 2.14
C ILE A 74 12.61 -12.14 3.28
N ASN A 75 13.12 -10.95 2.96
CA ASN A 75 13.31 -9.86 3.89
C ASN A 75 12.25 -8.75 3.63
N PRO A 76 11.99 -7.87 4.61
CA PRO A 76 11.02 -6.78 4.46
C PRO A 76 11.22 -5.90 3.22
N GLU A 77 12.47 -5.59 2.87
CA GLU A 77 12.82 -4.78 1.69
C GLU A 77 12.49 -5.50 0.37
N GLU A 78 12.52 -6.83 0.37
CA GLU A 78 12.22 -7.64 -0.82
C GLU A 78 10.71 -7.76 -1.05
N ILE A 79 9.89 -7.59 -0.01
CA ILE A 79 8.42 -7.52 -0.11
C ILE A 79 8.01 -6.30 -0.94
N GLU A 80 8.73 -5.18 -0.79
CA GLU A 80 8.47 -3.98 -1.57
C GLU A 80 8.61 -4.21 -3.08
N TYR A 81 9.53 -5.06 -3.52
CA TYR A 81 9.65 -5.38 -4.94
C TYR A 81 8.41 -6.10 -5.49
N PHE A 82 7.74 -6.94 -4.69
CA PHE A 82 6.46 -7.53 -5.07
C PHE A 82 5.35 -6.49 -5.14
N LYS A 83 5.23 -5.63 -4.13
CA LYS A 83 4.21 -4.57 -4.09
C LYS A 83 4.38 -3.58 -5.25
N MET A 84 5.61 -3.25 -5.61
CA MET A 84 5.92 -2.41 -6.77
C MET A 84 5.59 -3.05 -8.12
N ALA A 85 5.66 -4.38 -8.21
CA ALA A 85 5.29 -5.08 -9.44
C ALA A 85 3.79 -4.94 -9.75
N GLY A 86 2.98 -4.50 -8.79
CA GLY A 86 1.53 -4.33 -8.89
C GLY A 86 0.75 -5.63 -8.71
N GLY A 87 -0.54 -5.54 -8.46
CA GLY A 87 -1.43 -6.70 -8.33
C GLY A 87 -1.22 -7.53 -7.05
N PHE A 88 -0.49 -7.02 -6.06
CA PHE A 88 -0.23 -7.64 -4.76
C PHE A 88 -0.78 -6.79 -3.61
N ASN A 89 -1.99 -6.27 -3.77
CA ASN A 89 -2.67 -5.53 -2.72
C ASN A 89 -3.11 -6.43 -1.53
N ASN A 90 -3.30 -7.72 -1.80
CA ASN A 90 -3.62 -8.73 -0.79
C ASN A 90 -2.35 -9.44 -0.34
N ASP A 91 -1.99 -9.31 0.95
CA ASP A 91 -0.76 -9.89 1.51
C ASP A 91 -0.78 -11.43 1.56
N TRP A 92 -1.94 -12.06 1.59
CA TRP A 92 -2.07 -13.52 1.49
C TRP A 92 -1.68 -14.02 0.09
N ASP A 93 -2.11 -13.30 -0.95
CA ASP A 93 -1.72 -13.59 -2.32
C ASP A 93 -0.24 -13.33 -2.56
N LEU A 94 0.29 -12.25 -1.98
CA LEU A 94 1.72 -11.97 -2.01
C LEU A 94 2.51 -13.11 -1.35
N THR A 95 2.11 -13.53 -0.14
CA THR A 95 2.75 -14.63 0.58
C THR A 95 2.72 -15.93 -0.23
N SER A 96 1.55 -16.23 -0.83
CA SER A 96 1.39 -17.40 -1.72
C SER A 96 2.29 -17.31 -2.95
N ALA A 97 2.48 -16.12 -3.51
CA ALA A 97 3.37 -15.89 -4.66
C ALA A 97 4.84 -16.11 -4.28
N VAL A 98 5.27 -15.66 -3.11
CA VAL A 98 6.64 -15.87 -2.61
C VAL A 98 6.91 -17.36 -2.39
N VAL A 99 5.99 -18.08 -1.74
CA VAL A 99 6.10 -19.54 -1.58
C VAL A 99 6.22 -20.22 -2.94
N LEU A 100 5.35 -19.83 -3.90
CA LEU A 100 5.35 -20.38 -5.23
C LEU A 100 6.66 -20.11 -6.00
N PHE A 101 7.21 -18.90 -5.89
CA PHE A 101 8.50 -18.53 -6.46
C PHE A 101 9.62 -19.47 -5.97
N TYR A 102 9.68 -19.72 -4.67
CA TYR A 102 10.71 -20.59 -4.10
C TYR A 102 10.48 -22.07 -4.39
N LEU A 103 9.23 -22.54 -4.48
CA LEU A 103 8.91 -23.90 -4.94
C LEU A 103 9.36 -24.12 -6.39
N LEU A 104 9.10 -23.15 -7.29
CA LEU A 104 9.58 -23.18 -8.67
C LEU A 104 11.10 -23.24 -8.73
N LYS A 105 11.76 -22.41 -7.92
CA LYS A 105 13.22 -22.34 -7.86
C LYS A 105 13.82 -23.64 -7.32
N ALA A 106 13.23 -24.20 -6.27
CA ALA A 106 13.61 -25.48 -5.70
C ALA A 106 13.51 -26.60 -6.74
N ARG A 107 12.39 -26.65 -7.44
CA ARG A 107 12.14 -27.70 -8.44
C ARG A 107 13.06 -27.59 -9.66
N LYS A 108 13.21 -26.38 -10.23
CA LYS A 108 14.06 -26.15 -11.39
C LYS A 108 15.55 -26.47 -11.17
N ASN A 109 16.02 -26.27 -9.95
CA ASN A 109 17.42 -26.46 -9.59
C ASN A 109 17.67 -27.74 -8.78
N ASN A 110 16.64 -28.56 -8.54
CA ASN A 110 16.69 -29.74 -7.69
C ASN A 110 17.30 -29.46 -6.29
N LEU A 111 16.84 -28.38 -5.65
CA LEU A 111 17.33 -27.92 -4.35
C LEU A 111 16.29 -28.15 -3.24
N ARG A 112 16.80 -28.53 -2.07
CA ARG A 112 16.01 -28.69 -0.84
C ARG A 112 16.72 -28.05 0.36
N ASP A 113 17.36 -26.91 0.13
CA ASP A 113 18.10 -26.16 1.16
C ASP A 113 17.83 -24.67 0.99
N ILE A 114 17.49 -24.00 2.09
CA ILE A 114 17.08 -22.59 2.11
C ILE A 114 18.23 -21.66 1.69
N ASP A 115 19.43 -21.93 2.19
CA ASP A 115 20.58 -21.07 1.94
C ASP A 115 21.01 -21.17 0.45
N MET A 116 20.90 -22.38 -0.14
CA MET A 116 21.09 -22.58 -1.58
C MET A 116 19.99 -21.91 -2.39
N LEU A 117 18.72 -21.99 -1.97
CA LEU A 117 17.62 -21.29 -2.64
C LEU A 117 17.81 -19.78 -2.66
N ARG A 118 18.37 -19.21 -1.60
CA ARG A 118 18.70 -17.77 -1.55
C ARG A 118 19.80 -17.41 -2.53
N SER A 119 20.81 -18.23 -2.70
CA SER A 119 21.99 -17.95 -3.50
C SER A 119 21.77 -18.07 -5.02
N VAL A 120 20.87 -18.95 -5.47
CA VAL A 120 20.63 -19.21 -6.90
C VAL A 120 19.76 -18.12 -7.55
N LYS A 121 20.07 -17.75 -8.79
CA LYS A 121 19.27 -16.80 -9.58
C LYS A 121 18.02 -17.47 -10.22
N PRO A 122 16.94 -16.69 -10.50
CA PRO A 122 16.80 -15.27 -10.22
C PRO A 122 16.63 -14.98 -8.73
N ASP A 123 17.10 -13.82 -8.27
CA ASP A 123 16.69 -13.26 -6.99
C ASP A 123 15.29 -12.62 -7.12
N ILE A 124 14.72 -12.24 -5.97
CA ILE A 124 13.38 -11.63 -5.91
C ILE A 124 13.31 -10.36 -6.74
N ARG A 125 14.31 -9.49 -6.66
CA ARG A 125 14.33 -8.22 -7.40
C ARG A 125 14.26 -8.45 -8.91
N LYS A 126 15.07 -9.36 -9.44
CA LYS A 126 15.03 -9.70 -10.88
C LYS A 126 13.69 -10.29 -11.27
N PHE A 127 13.19 -11.23 -10.48
CA PHE A 127 11.92 -11.89 -10.73
C PHE A 127 10.75 -10.89 -10.79
N THR A 128 10.63 -10.00 -9.81
CA THR A 128 9.56 -8.98 -9.76
C THR A 128 9.71 -7.93 -10.86
N THR A 129 10.95 -7.54 -11.21
CA THR A 129 11.20 -6.63 -12.34
C THR A 129 10.72 -7.22 -13.68
N GLU A 130 10.89 -8.52 -13.89
CA GLU A 130 10.40 -9.20 -15.10
C GLU A 130 8.86 -9.27 -15.16
N MET A 131 8.18 -9.15 -14.02
CA MET A 131 6.71 -9.14 -13.95
C MET A 131 6.08 -7.74 -14.14
N LEU A 132 6.81 -6.66 -13.88
CA LEU A 132 6.34 -5.28 -14.00
C LEU A 132 5.53 -4.99 -15.28
N PRO A 133 6.01 -5.37 -16.49
CA PRO A 133 5.28 -5.07 -17.74
C PRO A 133 3.91 -5.76 -17.84
N SER A 134 3.69 -6.83 -17.08
CA SER A 134 2.43 -7.61 -17.09
C SER A 134 1.46 -7.20 -15.97
N GLY A 135 1.82 -6.23 -15.11
CA GLY A 135 0.98 -5.76 -14.01
C GLY A 135 1.03 -6.62 -12.76
N GLY A 136 2.02 -7.53 -12.63
CA GLY A 136 2.25 -8.32 -11.41
C GLY A 136 1.11 -9.26 -11.03
N GLY A 137 0.99 -9.49 -9.71
CA GLY A 137 -0.09 -10.29 -9.12
C GLY A 137 0.14 -11.80 -9.13
N LEU A 138 -0.57 -12.50 -8.24
CA LEU A 138 -0.46 -13.95 -8.08
C LEU A 138 -0.78 -14.72 -9.36
N ALA A 139 -1.76 -14.26 -10.15
CA ALA A 139 -2.13 -14.89 -11.41
C ALA A 139 -0.94 -14.97 -12.38
N LYS A 140 -0.11 -13.91 -12.44
CA LYS A 140 1.08 -13.90 -13.30
C LYS A 140 2.16 -14.86 -12.83
N VAL A 141 2.30 -15.03 -11.52
CA VAL A 141 3.22 -16.04 -10.97
C VAL A 141 2.73 -17.45 -11.31
N ILE A 142 1.41 -17.69 -11.27
CA ILE A 142 0.79 -18.95 -11.67
C ILE A 142 1.03 -19.24 -13.18
N ASP A 143 0.90 -18.24 -14.04
CA ASP A 143 1.15 -18.38 -15.49
C ASP A 143 2.57 -18.93 -15.78
N LEU A 144 3.54 -18.64 -14.91
CA LEU A 144 4.91 -19.17 -15.06
C LEU A 144 5.01 -20.69 -14.83
N ILE A 145 4.12 -21.25 -14.02
CA ILE A 145 4.02 -22.69 -13.78
C ILE A 145 3.34 -23.37 -14.98
N GLU A 146 2.34 -22.71 -15.56
CA GLU A 146 1.51 -23.29 -16.61
C GLU A 146 2.29 -23.59 -17.91
N LYS A 147 3.43 -22.91 -18.10
CA LYS A 147 4.33 -23.13 -19.23
C LYS A 147 5.05 -24.49 -19.19
N ASP A 148 5.16 -25.12 -18.01
CA ASP A 148 5.82 -26.43 -17.85
C ASP A 148 4.89 -27.41 -17.13
N ARG A 149 4.22 -28.27 -17.91
CA ARG A 149 3.23 -29.23 -17.40
C ARG A 149 3.79 -30.23 -16.39
N ASN A 150 5.07 -30.62 -16.52
CA ASN A 150 5.68 -31.60 -15.63
C ASN A 150 5.97 -30.99 -14.26
N ILE A 151 6.39 -29.75 -14.21
CA ILE A 151 6.64 -29.00 -12.99
C ILE A 151 5.32 -28.63 -12.30
N LYS A 152 4.27 -28.33 -13.08
CA LYS A 152 2.96 -27.90 -12.55
C LYS A 152 2.36 -28.90 -11.55
N ALA A 153 2.28 -30.17 -11.93
CA ALA A 153 1.63 -31.19 -11.06
C ALA A 153 2.34 -31.33 -9.70
N GLU A 154 3.66 -31.38 -9.69
CA GLU A 154 4.46 -31.52 -8.47
C GLU A 154 4.38 -30.29 -7.57
N ILE A 155 4.42 -29.08 -8.16
CA ILE A 155 4.32 -27.85 -7.38
C ILE A 155 2.92 -27.69 -6.79
N LEU A 156 1.85 -27.98 -7.52
CA LEU A 156 0.48 -27.84 -7.04
C LEU A 156 0.19 -28.77 -5.83
N VAL A 157 0.86 -29.91 -5.71
CA VAL A 157 0.78 -30.75 -4.53
C VAL A 157 1.44 -30.10 -3.31
N LEU A 158 2.55 -29.38 -3.52
CA LEU A 158 3.31 -28.74 -2.46
C LEU A 158 2.81 -27.33 -2.13
N TRP A 159 2.04 -26.69 -3.03
CA TRP A 159 1.56 -25.31 -2.87
C TRP A 159 0.10 -25.26 -2.40
N ASN A 160 -0.08 -25.23 -1.10
CA ASN A 160 -1.41 -25.17 -0.48
C ASN A 160 -1.74 -23.74 -0.03
N ARG A 161 -2.47 -23.00 -0.86
CA ARG A 161 -2.86 -21.59 -0.58
C ARG A 161 -3.64 -21.43 0.71
N ASN A 162 -4.60 -22.33 0.97
CA ASN A 162 -5.41 -22.25 2.20
C ASN A 162 -4.56 -22.42 3.44
N LEU A 163 -3.58 -23.33 3.39
CA LEU A 163 -2.66 -23.56 4.50
C LEU A 163 -1.71 -22.36 4.69
N ILE A 164 -1.18 -21.79 3.60
CA ILE A 164 -0.35 -20.59 3.63
C ILE A 164 -1.12 -19.43 4.27
N THR A 165 -2.36 -19.18 3.84
CA THR A 165 -3.23 -18.14 4.40
C THR A 165 -3.49 -18.40 5.88
N LYS A 166 -3.77 -19.63 6.28
CA LYS A 166 -4.01 -19.99 7.69
C LYS A 166 -2.78 -19.72 8.55
N ILE A 167 -1.59 -20.11 8.12
CA ILE A 167 -0.33 -19.84 8.84
C ILE A 167 -0.14 -18.33 9.01
N PHE A 168 -0.33 -17.56 7.93
CA PHE A 168 -0.25 -16.10 7.98
C PHE A 168 -1.22 -15.52 9.02
N GLN A 169 -2.47 -15.95 9.00
CA GLN A 169 -3.51 -15.49 9.92
C GLN A 169 -3.18 -15.81 11.38
N GLU A 170 -2.66 -17.02 11.65
CA GLU A 170 -2.25 -17.41 13.00
C GLU A 170 -1.04 -16.60 13.49
N ILE A 171 -0.06 -16.30 12.63
CA ILE A 171 1.09 -15.45 12.95
C ILE A 171 0.66 -13.99 13.17
N TYR A 172 -0.17 -13.45 12.28
CA TYR A 172 -0.60 -12.06 12.34
C TYR A 172 -1.50 -11.78 13.54
N ALA A 173 -2.55 -12.60 13.73
CA ALA A 173 -3.55 -12.38 14.78
C ALA A 173 -3.15 -13.00 16.13
N GLY A 174 -2.37 -14.07 16.14
CA GLY A 174 -2.00 -14.82 17.33
C GLY A 174 -3.19 -15.46 18.05
N GLU A 175 -2.96 -15.96 19.27
CA GLU A 175 -4.02 -16.62 20.05
C GLU A 175 -5.16 -15.67 20.43
N GLU A 176 -4.88 -14.38 20.60
CA GLU A 176 -5.84 -13.41 21.12
C GLU A 176 -6.84 -12.94 20.06
N TYR A 177 -6.40 -12.67 18.83
CA TYR A 177 -7.25 -12.05 17.80
C TYR A 177 -7.71 -13.01 16.70
N CYS A 178 -7.14 -14.23 16.61
CA CYS A 178 -7.40 -15.13 15.48
C CYS A 178 -8.88 -15.52 15.37
N TYR A 179 -9.54 -15.81 16.50
CA TYR A 179 -10.97 -16.13 16.48
C TYR A 179 -11.83 -14.90 16.12
N GLU A 180 -11.52 -13.75 16.69
CA GLU A 180 -12.26 -12.50 16.39
C GLU A 180 -12.16 -12.12 14.91
N LEU A 181 -10.94 -12.15 14.37
CA LEU A 181 -10.68 -11.73 13.00
C LEU A 181 -11.15 -12.75 11.97
N TYR A 182 -10.86 -14.04 12.20
CA TYR A 182 -10.97 -15.09 11.17
C TYR A 182 -11.94 -16.21 11.52
N GLY A 183 -12.49 -16.24 12.74
CA GLY A 183 -13.51 -17.20 13.15
C GLY A 183 -12.99 -18.60 13.49
N PHE A 184 -11.67 -18.77 13.70
CA PHE A 184 -11.07 -20.03 14.14
C PHE A 184 -9.98 -19.80 15.20
N TYR A 185 -9.71 -20.82 16.02
CA TYR A 185 -8.60 -20.78 16.97
C TYR A 185 -7.31 -21.28 16.31
N PRO A 186 -6.14 -20.70 16.67
CA PRO A 186 -4.85 -21.15 16.17
C PRO A 186 -4.62 -22.64 16.48
N SER A 187 -4.16 -23.37 15.47
CA SER A 187 -3.93 -24.82 15.59
C SER A 187 -2.53 -25.25 15.14
N LEU A 188 -1.82 -24.41 14.40
CA LEU A 188 -0.47 -24.66 13.89
C LEU A 188 0.57 -23.94 14.75
N LEU A 189 0.26 -22.70 15.15
CA LEU A 189 1.17 -21.81 15.86
C LEU A 189 0.45 -21.16 17.05
N LYS A 190 1.05 -21.31 18.25
CA LYS A 190 0.59 -20.60 19.45
C LYS A 190 1.58 -19.48 19.75
N VAL A 191 1.31 -18.32 19.19
CA VAL A 191 2.20 -17.15 19.26
C VAL A 191 1.42 -15.91 19.66
N GLU A 192 2.13 -14.91 20.18
CA GLU A 192 1.58 -13.57 20.28
C GLU A 192 1.42 -12.96 18.89
N GLY A 193 0.25 -12.42 18.59
CA GLY A 193 -0.06 -11.87 17.26
C GLY A 193 0.76 -10.63 16.93
N LEU A 194 1.34 -10.61 15.73
CA LEU A 194 2.11 -9.47 15.22
C LEU A 194 1.26 -8.22 15.07
N ILE A 195 -0.05 -8.34 14.98
CA ILE A 195 -0.99 -7.20 15.00
C ILE A 195 -0.73 -6.25 16.18
N LYS A 196 -0.22 -6.74 17.31
CA LYS A 196 0.12 -5.92 18.48
C LYS A 196 1.33 -5.00 18.26
N GLN A 197 2.15 -5.28 17.25
CA GLN A 197 3.35 -4.50 16.92
C GLN A 197 3.06 -3.34 15.96
N GLU A 198 1.82 -3.21 15.49
CA GLU A 198 1.40 -2.10 14.65
C GLU A 198 1.52 -0.76 15.39
N ARG A 199 2.02 0.25 14.70
CA ARG A 199 2.21 1.60 15.25
C ARG A 199 1.46 2.63 14.42
N ILE A 200 0.87 3.62 15.09
CA ILE A 200 0.22 4.74 14.44
C ILE A 200 1.30 5.66 13.84
N ILE A 201 1.16 6.00 12.55
CA ILE A 201 2.04 6.93 11.82
C ILE A 201 1.53 8.36 11.93
N ILE A 202 0.21 8.54 11.78
CA ILE A 202 -0.39 9.87 11.73
C ILE A 202 -0.33 10.55 13.09
N ASP A 203 0.12 11.81 13.12
CA ASP A 203 0.21 12.60 14.34
C ASP A 203 -1.17 12.98 14.90
N GLU A 204 -1.35 12.86 16.21
CA GLU A 204 -2.60 13.23 16.88
C GLU A 204 -2.98 14.69 16.69
N ASN A 205 -2.00 15.59 16.61
CA ASN A 205 -2.20 17.03 16.42
C ASN A 205 -2.90 17.37 15.09
N LYS A 206 -2.92 16.45 14.12
CA LYS A 206 -3.59 16.62 12.83
C LYS A 206 -5.10 16.46 12.89
N LYS A 207 -5.66 15.92 13.98
CA LYS A 207 -7.11 15.70 14.14
C LYS A 207 -7.95 16.97 13.87
N ASN A 208 -7.52 18.11 14.38
CA ASN A 208 -8.25 19.38 14.18
C ASN A 208 -8.22 19.84 12.71
N PHE A 209 -7.09 19.66 12.03
CA PHE A 209 -6.99 19.99 10.60
C PHE A 209 -7.88 19.08 9.75
N LEU A 210 -7.92 17.79 10.06
CA LEU A 210 -8.72 16.80 9.36
C LEU A 210 -10.22 17.06 9.41
N GLN A 211 -10.73 17.72 10.45
CA GLN A 211 -12.15 18.11 10.57
C GLN A 211 -12.64 19.05 9.45
N ASN A 212 -11.72 19.71 8.74
CA ASN A 212 -12.06 20.57 7.61
C ASN A 212 -12.39 19.80 6.31
N PHE A 213 -12.32 18.47 6.35
CA PHE A 213 -12.51 17.61 5.16
C PHE A 213 -13.54 16.52 5.42
N SER A 214 -14.15 16.02 4.35
CA SER A 214 -14.78 14.72 4.40
C SER A 214 -13.69 13.66 4.39
N LEU A 215 -13.71 12.74 5.37
CA LEU A 215 -12.72 11.66 5.47
C LEU A 215 -13.29 10.36 4.94
N GLY A 216 -12.44 9.55 4.30
CA GLY A 216 -12.75 8.21 3.83
C GLY A 216 -11.57 7.26 3.98
N ILE A 217 -11.87 5.96 4.00
CA ILE A 217 -10.88 4.88 4.04
C ILE A 217 -11.09 3.98 2.83
N LEU A 218 -9.99 3.66 2.15
CA LEU A 218 -9.95 2.67 1.08
C LEU A 218 -8.77 1.73 1.32
N THR A 219 -9.03 0.54 1.83
CA THR A 219 -8.00 -0.38 2.32
C THR A 219 -8.16 -1.79 1.80
N GLY A 220 -7.04 -2.53 1.72
CA GLY A 220 -7.01 -3.97 1.46
C GLY A 220 -7.34 -4.83 2.68
N ARG A 221 -7.49 -4.24 3.88
CA ARG A 221 -7.93 -4.96 5.08
C ARG A 221 -9.39 -5.41 4.94
N ASN A 222 -9.74 -6.55 5.55
CA ASN A 222 -11.14 -6.91 5.75
C ASN A 222 -11.83 -5.99 6.76
N GLU A 223 -13.17 -6.06 6.87
CA GLU A 223 -13.96 -5.16 7.73
C GLU A 223 -13.51 -5.21 9.21
N LYS A 224 -13.18 -6.40 9.73
CA LYS A 224 -12.79 -6.57 11.14
C LYS A 224 -11.39 -6.00 11.41
N GLU A 225 -10.43 -6.25 10.52
CA GLU A 225 -9.09 -5.69 10.61
C GLU A 225 -9.11 -4.16 10.49
N ALA A 226 -9.90 -3.62 9.56
CA ALA A 226 -10.08 -2.18 9.39
C ALA A 226 -10.74 -1.55 10.64
N LYS A 227 -11.71 -2.23 11.27
CA LYS A 227 -12.34 -1.79 12.51
C LYS A 227 -11.31 -1.65 13.64
N ILE A 228 -10.49 -2.68 13.87
CA ILE A 228 -9.42 -2.64 14.90
C ILE A 228 -8.46 -1.47 14.64
N ALA A 229 -8.07 -1.27 13.38
CA ALA A 229 -7.20 -0.16 12.99
C ALA A 229 -7.82 1.21 13.31
N LEU A 230 -9.10 1.40 12.97
CA LEU A 230 -9.83 2.65 13.24
C LEU A 230 -10.06 2.88 14.74
N GLU A 231 -10.26 1.82 15.52
CA GLU A 231 -10.34 1.90 16.99
C GLU A 231 -9.02 2.39 17.59
N ARG A 232 -7.89 1.84 17.15
CA ARG A 232 -6.55 2.29 17.57
C ARG A 232 -6.26 3.74 17.21
N LEU A 233 -6.69 4.18 16.02
CA LEU A 233 -6.57 5.57 15.57
C LEU A 233 -7.51 6.52 16.35
N GLY A 234 -8.50 5.99 17.08
CA GLY A 234 -9.58 6.77 17.67
C GLY A 234 -10.52 7.37 16.61
N TRP A 235 -10.67 6.72 15.46
CA TRP A 235 -11.43 7.20 14.30
C TRP A 235 -12.77 6.48 14.10
N SER A 236 -13.13 5.54 14.95
CA SER A 236 -14.38 4.74 14.83
C SER A 236 -15.64 5.58 14.71
N ASN A 237 -15.66 6.77 15.34
CA ASN A 237 -16.80 7.70 15.31
C ASN A 237 -16.56 8.93 14.41
N ILE A 238 -15.41 8.99 13.72
CA ILE A 238 -15.05 10.13 12.87
C ILE A 238 -15.45 9.85 11.42
N ILE A 239 -15.31 8.60 10.99
CA ILE A 239 -15.61 8.18 9.61
C ILE A 239 -16.83 7.29 9.62
N SER A 240 -17.87 7.68 8.91
CA SER A 240 -19.10 6.88 8.78
C SER A 240 -18.88 5.66 7.87
N LYS A 241 -19.62 4.57 8.15
CA LYS A 241 -19.44 3.27 7.47
C LYS A 241 -19.51 3.35 5.95
N GLU A 242 -20.36 4.20 5.40
CA GLU A 242 -20.53 4.40 3.95
C GLU A 242 -19.31 5.05 3.26
N LYS A 243 -18.36 5.59 4.05
CA LYS A 243 -17.09 6.17 3.57
C LYS A 243 -15.87 5.26 3.83
N ILE A 244 -16.13 4.04 4.29
CA ILE A 244 -15.11 3.01 4.46
C ILE A 244 -15.33 1.96 3.38
N PHE A 245 -14.26 1.61 2.68
CA PHE A 245 -14.23 0.57 1.67
C PHE A 245 -13.10 -0.41 2.00
N THR A 246 -13.45 -1.68 2.16
CA THR A 246 -12.58 -2.76 2.61
C THR A 246 -12.49 -3.86 1.56
N ALA A 247 -11.66 -4.87 1.77
CA ALA A 247 -11.59 -6.05 0.91
C ALA A 247 -12.92 -6.80 0.80
N ASP A 248 -13.78 -6.74 1.84
CA ASP A 248 -15.09 -7.41 1.85
C ASP A 248 -16.13 -6.71 0.95
N ASP A 249 -15.86 -5.49 0.48
CA ASP A 249 -16.75 -4.76 -0.46
C ASP A 249 -16.61 -5.23 -1.93
N GLY A 250 -15.76 -6.20 -2.22
CA GLY A 250 -15.75 -7.01 -3.44
C GLY A 250 -14.97 -6.45 -4.64
N ALA A 251 -14.39 -5.26 -4.57
CA ALA A 251 -13.55 -4.72 -5.64
C ALA A 251 -12.21 -4.25 -5.10
N GLU A 252 -11.16 -4.98 -5.42
CA GLU A 252 -9.80 -4.68 -4.96
C GLU A 252 -9.13 -3.57 -5.80
N LYS A 253 -8.23 -2.82 -5.16
CA LYS A 253 -7.31 -1.89 -5.87
C LYS A 253 -6.52 -2.67 -6.94
N PRO A 254 -6.33 -2.15 -8.13
CA PRO A 254 -6.54 -0.77 -8.57
C PRO A 254 -7.94 -0.46 -9.17
N HIS A 255 -8.99 -1.23 -8.86
CA HIS A 255 -10.33 -0.95 -9.33
C HIS A 255 -10.89 0.33 -8.68
N PRO A 256 -11.53 1.27 -9.43
CA PRO A 256 -11.93 2.59 -8.91
C PRO A 256 -13.20 2.58 -8.06
N GLN A 257 -13.85 1.43 -7.86
CA GLN A 257 -15.16 1.33 -7.20
C GLN A 257 -15.16 1.89 -5.79
N GLY A 258 -14.11 1.61 -4.99
CA GLY A 258 -13.99 2.14 -3.64
C GLY A 258 -13.99 3.67 -3.60
N LEU A 259 -13.17 4.31 -4.45
CA LEU A 259 -13.17 5.78 -4.57
C LEU A 259 -14.52 6.32 -5.07
N LYS A 260 -15.23 5.62 -5.96
CA LYS A 260 -16.57 6.03 -6.43
C LYS A 260 -17.59 6.03 -5.30
N LYS A 261 -17.61 4.95 -4.47
CA LYS A 261 -18.49 4.83 -3.30
C LYS A 261 -18.21 5.97 -2.31
N ILE A 262 -16.94 6.18 -1.95
CA ILE A 262 -16.52 7.22 -1.02
C ILE A 262 -16.83 8.62 -1.59
N ALA A 263 -16.53 8.89 -2.86
CA ALA A 263 -16.80 10.16 -3.51
C ALA A 263 -18.29 10.51 -3.51
N HIS A 264 -19.15 9.51 -3.77
CA HIS A 264 -20.61 9.68 -3.73
C HIS A 264 -21.10 10.03 -2.32
N SER A 265 -20.70 9.24 -1.31
CA SER A 265 -21.11 9.42 0.08
C SER A 265 -20.57 10.73 0.67
N SER A 266 -19.39 11.17 0.23
CA SER A 266 -18.75 12.42 0.66
C SER A 266 -19.19 13.65 -0.14
N LYS A 267 -19.93 13.49 -1.24
CA LYS A 267 -20.25 14.55 -2.22
C LYS A 267 -18.98 15.27 -2.73
N THR A 268 -17.91 14.51 -2.92
CA THR A 268 -16.58 15.01 -3.29
C THR A 268 -16.63 15.78 -4.61
N LYS A 269 -15.98 16.95 -4.65
CA LYS A 269 -15.67 17.69 -5.88
C LYS A 269 -14.22 17.47 -6.29
N LEU A 270 -13.31 17.62 -5.33
CA LEU A 270 -11.90 17.34 -5.49
C LEU A 270 -11.36 16.67 -4.22
N GLY A 271 -10.93 15.42 -4.36
CA GLY A 271 -10.31 14.67 -3.26
C GLY A 271 -8.81 14.48 -3.43
N ILE A 272 -8.16 14.04 -2.35
CA ILE A 272 -6.84 13.41 -2.39
C ILE A 272 -7.02 11.99 -1.87
N TYR A 273 -6.43 11.01 -2.56
CA TYR A 273 -6.23 9.67 -2.04
C TYR A 273 -4.76 9.48 -1.69
N VAL A 274 -4.51 9.19 -0.41
CA VAL A 274 -3.17 8.94 0.14
C VAL A 274 -2.98 7.44 0.28
N GLY A 275 -2.02 6.89 -0.44
CA GLY A 275 -1.64 5.49 -0.42
C GLY A 275 -0.13 5.32 -0.37
N ASP A 276 0.38 4.10 -0.31
CA ASP A 276 1.81 3.78 -0.25
C ASP A 276 2.29 2.88 -1.39
N ILE A 277 1.37 2.24 -2.13
CA ILE A 277 1.70 1.31 -3.18
C ILE A 277 1.28 1.80 -4.58
N TRP A 278 1.82 1.13 -5.59
CA TRP A 278 1.53 1.40 -7.01
C TRP A 278 0.03 1.36 -7.33
N ASP A 279 -0.68 0.38 -6.79
CA ASP A 279 -2.11 0.19 -7.06
C ASP A 279 -2.97 1.34 -6.54
N ASP A 280 -2.53 2.07 -5.51
CA ASP A 280 -3.21 3.26 -5.00
C ASP A 280 -3.20 4.39 -6.03
N MET A 281 -2.04 4.64 -6.64
CA MET A 281 -1.92 5.63 -7.71
C MET A 281 -2.77 5.23 -8.93
N ILE A 282 -2.72 3.96 -9.32
CA ILE A 282 -3.48 3.45 -10.47
C ILE A 282 -5.00 3.51 -10.18
N THR A 283 -5.42 3.28 -8.94
CA THR A 283 -6.83 3.47 -8.52
C THR A 283 -7.32 4.87 -8.81
N VAL A 284 -6.54 5.90 -8.48
CA VAL A 284 -6.86 7.30 -8.78
C VAL A 284 -6.91 7.55 -10.28
N LYS A 285 -5.95 7.04 -11.05
CA LYS A 285 -5.94 7.16 -12.51
C LYS A 285 -7.19 6.54 -13.14
N ASN A 286 -7.56 5.34 -12.70
CA ASN A 286 -8.74 4.63 -13.20
C ASN A 286 -10.02 5.40 -12.84
N PHE A 287 -10.12 5.90 -11.59
CA PHE A 287 -11.23 6.77 -11.19
C PHE A 287 -11.34 8.01 -12.09
N ASN A 288 -10.24 8.72 -12.28
CA ASN A 288 -10.22 9.95 -13.06
C ASN A 288 -10.51 9.76 -14.56
N LYS A 289 -10.31 8.54 -15.10
CA LYS A 289 -10.71 8.20 -16.48
C LYS A 289 -12.22 7.98 -16.61
N GLU A 290 -12.84 7.37 -15.59
CA GLU A 290 -14.23 6.97 -15.63
C GLU A 290 -15.22 8.03 -15.11
N VAL A 291 -14.73 8.97 -14.26
CA VAL A 291 -15.55 10.00 -13.62
C VAL A 291 -15.13 11.39 -14.09
N GLU A 292 -16.03 12.14 -14.72
CA GLU A 292 -15.71 13.44 -15.30
C GLU A 292 -15.80 14.59 -14.29
N LYS A 293 -16.89 14.64 -13.51
CA LYS A 293 -17.25 15.79 -12.64
C LYS A 293 -16.46 15.85 -11.33
N THR A 294 -16.02 14.71 -10.83
CA THR A 294 -15.25 14.59 -9.60
C THR A 294 -13.85 14.11 -9.96
N LYS A 295 -12.84 14.64 -9.29
CA LYS A 295 -11.45 14.21 -9.49
C LYS A 295 -10.78 13.90 -8.17
N PHE A 296 -9.84 12.98 -8.20
CA PHE A 296 -8.91 12.74 -7.12
C PHE A 296 -7.48 13.06 -7.55
N LEU A 297 -6.69 13.55 -6.62
CA LEU A 297 -5.25 13.66 -6.70
C LEU A 297 -4.63 12.42 -6.05
N SER A 298 -3.57 11.90 -6.64
CA SER A 298 -2.79 10.79 -6.08
C SER A 298 -1.68 11.33 -5.19
N ALA A 299 -1.68 10.96 -3.92
CA ALA A 299 -0.59 11.19 -3.00
C ALA A 299 0.01 9.84 -2.59
N ILE A 300 1.29 9.63 -2.86
CA ILE A 300 1.99 8.42 -2.46
C ILE A 300 2.99 8.77 -1.36
N VAL A 301 2.87 8.05 -0.24
CA VAL A 301 3.86 8.10 0.84
C VAL A 301 4.85 6.97 0.70
N LEU A 302 6.12 7.25 0.98
CA LEU A 302 7.18 6.29 0.79
C LEU A 302 7.34 5.44 2.05
N THR A 303 7.46 4.15 1.85
CA THR A 303 7.84 3.25 2.93
C THR A 303 9.18 3.67 3.53
N GLU A 304 9.31 3.57 4.85
CA GLU A 304 10.57 3.85 5.55
C GLU A 304 11.73 3.04 4.96
N GLY A 305 12.86 3.69 4.77
CA GLY A 305 14.02 3.14 4.03
C GLY A 305 14.09 3.59 2.58
N ILE A 306 12.95 3.90 1.95
CA ILE A 306 12.90 4.50 0.61
C ILE A 306 12.92 6.02 0.76
N LYS A 307 13.90 6.64 0.11
CA LYS A 307 14.04 8.10 0.12
C LYS A 307 13.54 8.71 -1.19
N LEU A 308 13.11 9.95 -1.14
CA LEU A 308 12.71 10.70 -2.34
C LEU A 308 13.81 10.78 -3.42
N GLN A 309 15.05 10.45 -3.08
CA GLN A 309 16.18 10.39 -4.01
C GLN A 309 16.35 9.01 -4.68
N ASP A 310 15.60 8.00 -4.29
CA ASP A 310 15.75 6.64 -4.81
C ASP A 310 15.22 6.50 -6.24
N ASN A 311 15.80 5.61 -7.01
CA ASN A 311 15.38 5.38 -8.40
C ASN A 311 13.92 4.92 -8.51
N MET A 312 13.38 4.30 -7.46
CA MET A 312 11.97 3.89 -7.39
C MET A 312 11.00 5.07 -7.55
N VAL A 313 11.37 6.23 -7.03
CA VAL A 313 10.56 7.46 -7.15
C VAL A 313 10.34 7.86 -8.60
N LYS A 314 11.31 7.58 -9.49
CA LYS A 314 11.17 7.88 -10.93
C LYS A 314 9.99 7.18 -11.59
N TYR A 315 9.64 5.96 -11.15
CA TYR A 315 8.49 5.26 -11.72
C TYR A 315 7.19 6.00 -11.44
N TYR A 316 7.00 6.46 -10.20
CA TYR A 316 5.82 7.26 -9.84
C TYR A 316 5.78 8.61 -10.59
N LEU A 317 6.93 9.30 -10.71
CA LEU A 317 7.01 10.57 -11.43
C LEU A 317 6.72 10.42 -12.92
N ASN A 318 7.27 9.40 -13.58
CA ASN A 318 7.03 9.11 -15.00
C ASN A 318 5.56 8.79 -15.27
N GLU A 319 4.89 8.14 -14.32
CA GLU A 319 3.46 7.86 -14.39
C GLU A 319 2.59 9.06 -13.99
N GLY A 320 3.18 10.18 -13.59
CA GLY A 320 2.44 11.42 -13.35
C GLY A 320 1.69 11.44 -12.02
N VAL A 321 2.28 10.87 -10.95
CA VAL A 321 1.77 11.04 -9.58
C VAL A 321 1.63 12.53 -9.25
N ASP A 322 0.59 12.91 -8.52
CA ASP A 322 0.37 14.31 -8.18
C ASP A 322 1.25 14.76 -7.03
N LEU A 323 1.49 13.88 -6.05
CA LEU A 323 2.27 14.16 -4.85
C LEU A 323 3.02 12.91 -4.37
N LEU A 324 4.30 13.08 -4.02
CA LEU A 324 5.10 12.10 -3.30
C LEU A 324 5.59 12.72 -2.01
N ALA A 325 5.45 12.03 -0.89
CA ALA A 325 5.92 12.49 0.42
C ALA A 325 6.62 11.36 1.18
N GLN A 326 7.39 11.71 2.20
CA GLN A 326 8.06 10.70 3.03
C GLN A 326 7.05 9.93 3.89
N ASP A 327 6.01 10.61 4.41
CA ASP A 327 4.92 10.03 5.18
C ASP A 327 3.64 10.87 5.07
N VAL A 328 2.54 10.40 5.68
CA VAL A 328 1.24 11.08 5.67
C VAL A 328 1.29 12.44 6.39
N ASN A 329 2.12 12.60 7.42
CA ASN A 329 2.22 13.86 8.16
C ASN A 329 2.78 14.97 7.27
N GLN A 330 3.74 14.65 6.41
CA GLN A 330 4.28 15.59 5.42
C GLN A 330 3.23 16.02 4.38
N VAL A 331 2.36 15.09 3.96
CA VAL A 331 1.21 15.42 3.09
C VAL A 331 0.29 16.41 3.79
N LEU A 332 -0.08 16.15 5.04
CA LEU A 332 -1.00 16.97 5.82
C LEU A 332 -0.40 18.33 6.18
N GLU A 333 0.88 18.40 6.56
CA GLU A 333 1.59 19.66 6.82
C GLU A 333 1.62 20.54 5.58
N TRP A 334 1.91 19.95 4.43
CA TRP A 334 1.91 20.68 3.19
C TRP A 334 0.52 21.23 2.85
N LEU A 335 -0.53 20.42 2.96
CA LEU A 335 -1.91 20.82 2.73
C LEU A 335 -2.35 21.96 3.67
N GLU A 336 -2.00 21.87 4.95
CA GLU A 336 -2.31 22.87 5.96
C GLU A 336 -1.67 24.22 5.62
N ARG A 337 -0.37 24.21 5.30
CA ARG A 337 0.36 25.41 4.88
C ARG A 337 -0.25 26.07 3.65
N MET A 338 -0.53 25.29 2.61
CA MET A 338 -1.08 25.79 1.36
C MET A 338 -2.49 26.36 1.51
N LYS A 339 -3.32 25.77 2.38
CA LYS A 339 -4.64 26.34 2.69
C LYS A 339 -4.52 27.68 3.43
N ILE A 340 -3.61 27.80 4.38
CA ILE A 340 -3.36 29.07 5.11
C ILE A 340 -2.89 30.17 4.11
N GLU A 341 -1.97 29.87 3.22
CA GLU A 341 -1.49 30.82 2.20
C GLU A 341 -2.61 31.27 1.26
N SER A 342 -3.47 30.35 0.84
CA SER A 342 -4.61 30.68 -0.01
C SER A 342 -5.65 31.59 0.67
N TYR A 343 -5.81 31.48 1.99
CA TYR A 343 -6.67 32.40 2.77
C TYR A 343 -6.04 33.79 2.89
N LYS A 344 -4.73 33.89 3.12
CA LYS A 344 -4.02 35.17 3.20
C LYS A 344 -4.03 35.94 1.89
N GLY A 345 -3.81 35.26 0.76
CA GLY A 345 -3.87 35.86 -0.58
C GLY A 345 -5.26 36.39 -0.94
N ARG A 346 -6.35 35.78 -0.47
CA ARG A 346 -7.71 36.29 -0.67
C ARG A 346 -8.04 37.50 0.20
N LYS A 347 -7.47 37.62 1.40
CA LYS A 347 -7.67 38.78 2.29
C LYS A 347 -6.85 39.99 1.84
N GLY A 348 -5.62 39.80 1.34
CA GLY A 348 -4.82 40.90 0.77
C GLY A 348 -5.45 41.56 -0.44
N GLY A 349 -6.19 40.80 -1.27
CA GLY A 349 -6.93 41.40 -2.42
C GLY A 349 -8.20 42.15 -2.06
N VAL A 350 -8.75 41.97 -0.86
CA VAL A 350 -9.94 42.71 -0.39
C VAL A 350 -9.54 44.05 0.29
N ASP A 351 -8.42 44.04 1.03
CA ASP A 351 -7.93 45.25 1.70
C ASP A 351 -7.32 46.28 0.72
N ASP A 352 -6.80 45.86 -0.44
CA ASP A 352 -6.33 46.77 -1.47
C ASP A 352 -7.49 47.43 -2.27
N PHE A 353 -8.63 46.76 -2.38
CA PHE A 353 -9.82 47.32 -3.07
C PHE A 353 -10.56 48.38 -2.22
N GLU A 354 -10.42 48.35 -0.88
CA GLU A 354 -11.02 49.37 0.00
C GLU A 354 -10.09 50.59 0.17
N ARG A 355 -8.78 50.46 -0.10
CA ARG A 355 -7.83 51.60 -0.05
C ARG A 355 -7.83 52.49 -1.29
N GLU A 356 -8.36 52.04 -2.42
CA GLU A 356 -8.49 52.87 -3.63
C GLU A 356 -9.82 53.65 -3.73
N LYS A 357 -10.71 53.53 -2.70
CA LYS A 357 -11.99 54.27 -2.67
C LYS A 357 -12.12 55.22 -1.48
N GLY A 358 -10.98 55.56 -0.83
CA GLY A 358 -10.94 56.54 0.26
C GLY A 358 -10.26 57.84 -0.18
#